data_d3c15e0c5366bacbcbfbd824e571b5fd
#
_entry.id   d3c15e0c5366bacbcbfbd824e571b5fd
#
_cell.length_a   1.000
_cell.length_b   1.000
_cell.length_c   1.000
_cell.angle_alpha   90.00
_cell.angle_beta   90.00
_cell.angle_gamma   90.00
#
_symmetry.space_group_name_H-M   'P 1'
#
loop_
_entity.id
_entity.type
_entity.pdbx_description
1 polymer ?
#
loop_
_entity_poly.entity_id
_entity_poly.type
_entity_poly.pdbx_seq_one_letter_code
_entity_poly.pdbx_strand_id
1 'polypeptide(L)'
;MSDDIHELKKTSLLEFWNSEKMKQVRLDMIAGTPIKECNRCYEYEKLNVDSLRVTATRYDPNLSKIINNMSEDGSLLSMPNYFDHRTIHCNFQCISCGSFYSSTHINLKKEMWNVDDDFVIDHQYEKQSGIDIIESLNKKECTSLYWAGGEPFMSHVHWSVVDHMYNLSTKDEYKNYIKNVRVHYNTNLSKSVWKNKKIVDLINFYQPSIQASIDGTHETFEYCRDGGNWETTSKNWEEFYSYLNKNRQFGIASVLSSPVIMDIDRWFDFFEKYDPLLYNHRYIVNVGLAKQMSFLDIKLFPTHIFNRVVNHAIDRFSKSELRGKHNTINILESYIIERNERVSEFENNKFLKDIKAQTMNRDKYLKINRTYDQVLKIIDTEAYEWYMNI
;
A
#
# COMPACT_ATOMS: atom_id res chain seq x y z
N MET A 1 -17.83 -4.31 -5.10
CA MET A 1 -16.54 -5.04 -5.27
C MET A 1 -16.71 -6.56 -5.23
N SER A 2 -17.56 -7.15 -4.37
CA SER A 2 -17.84 -8.61 -4.37
C SER A 2 -18.48 -9.09 -5.67
N ASP A 3 -19.44 -8.35 -6.20
CA ASP A 3 -20.18 -8.71 -7.42
C ASP A 3 -19.28 -8.67 -8.67
N ASP A 4 -18.35 -7.72 -8.72
CA ASP A 4 -17.42 -7.54 -9.84
C ASP A 4 -16.40 -8.70 -9.97
N ILE A 5 -16.01 -9.30 -8.83
CA ILE A 5 -15.08 -10.45 -8.81
C ILE A 5 -15.79 -11.73 -9.25
N HIS A 6 -17.07 -11.87 -8.93
CA HIS A 6 -17.89 -12.99 -9.42
C HIS A 6 -18.10 -12.92 -10.93
N GLU A 7 -18.19 -11.72 -11.52
CA GLU A 7 -18.26 -11.55 -12.96
C GLU A 7 -16.97 -11.93 -13.66
N LEU A 8 -15.81 -11.52 -13.14
CA LEU A 8 -14.48 -11.89 -13.68
C LEU A 8 -14.22 -13.40 -13.69
N LYS A 9 -14.88 -14.18 -12.84
CA LYS A 9 -14.79 -15.65 -12.87
C LYS A 9 -15.51 -16.29 -14.05
N LYS A 10 -16.40 -15.56 -14.73
CA LYS A 10 -17.29 -16.09 -15.77
C LYS A 10 -17.02 -15.52 -17.16
N THR A 11 -16.27 -14.42 -17.24
CA THR A 11 -16.03 -13.67 -18.48
C THR A 11 -14.52 -13.49 -18.71
N SER A 12 -14.13 -13.32 -19.97
CA SER A 12 -12.76 -12.91 -20.27
C SER A 12 -12.47 -11.49 -19.76
N LEU A 13 -11.20 -11.15 -19.54
CA LEU A 13 -10.82 -9.81 -19.12
C LEU A 13 -11.29 -8.74 -20.11
N LEU A 14 -11.27 -9.02 -21.42
CA LEU A 14 -11.73 -8.09 -22.44
C LEU A 14 -13.26 -7.87 -22.40
N GLU A 15 -14.02 -8.94 -22.17
CA GLU A 15 -15.48 -8.83 -21.98
C GLU A 15 -15.84 -8.03 -20.73
N PHE A 16 -15.18 -8.31 -19.60
CA PHE A 16 -15.34 -7.52 -18.38
C PHE A 16 -14.95 -6.05 -18.61
N TRP A 17 -13.83 -5.81 -19.29
CA TRP A 17 -13.35 -4.47 -19.63
C TRP A 17 -14.34 -3.68 -20.47
N ASN A 18 -15.15 -4.36 -21.28
CA ASN A 18 -16.23 -3.79 -22.08
C ASN A 18 -17.65 -4.04 -21.52
N SER A 19 -17.76 -4.45 -20.25
CA SER A 19 -19.06 -4.52 -19.59
C SER A 19 -19.73 -3.14 -19.53
N GLU A 20 -21.05 -3.10 -19.46
CA GLU A 20 -21.80 -1.84 -19.38
C GLU A 20 -21.33 -0.96 -18.22
N LYS A 21 -21.01 -1.58 -17.08
CA LYS A 21 -20.45 -0.87 -15.92
C LYS A 21 -19.13 -0.17 -16.26
N MET A 22 -18.20 -0.88 -16.90
CA MET A 22 -16.86 -0.33 -17.21
C MET A 22 -16.91 0.71 -18.32
N LYS A 23 -17.81 0.58 -19.27
CA LYS A 23 -18.12 1.60 -20.28
C LYS A 23 -18.62 2.88 -19.62
N GLN A 24 -19.63 2.76 -18.74
CA GLN A 24 -20.20 3.90 -18.04
C GLN A 24 -19.16 4.60 -17.16
N VAL A 25 -18.32 3.85 -16.43
CA VAL A 25 -17.20 4.40 -15.63
C VAL A 25 -16.29 5.27 -16.51
N ARG A 26 -15.92 4.82 -17.71
CA ARG A 26 -15.07 5.60 -18.63
C ARG A 26 -15.76 6.87 -19.12
N LEU A 27 -17.02 6.79 -19.49
CA LEU A 27 -17.81 7.95 -19.93
C LEU A 27 -17.95 8.96 -18.79
N ASP A 28 -18.26 8.52 -17.59
CA ASP A 28 -18.36 9.38 -16.40
C ASP A 28 -17.03 10.07 -16.07
N MET A 29 -15.91 9.34 -16.16
CA MET A 29 -14.58 9.93 -15.95
C MET A 29 -14.28 11.04 -16.97
N ILE A 30 -14.61 10.85 -18.23
CA ILE A 30 -14.41 11.86 -19.28
C ILE A 30 -15.33 13.05 -19.09
N ALA A 31 -16.58 12.81 -18.71
CA ALA A 31 -17.56 13.86 -18.41
C ALA A 31 -17.28 14.61 -17.10
N GLY A 32 -16.33 14.13 -16.27
CA GLY A 32 -16.08 14.69 -14.95
C GLY A 32 -17.15 14.36 -13.91
N THR A 33 -18.01 13.38 -14.20
CA THR A 33 -19.06 12.92 -13.28
C THR A 33 -18.43 12.12 -12.13
N PRO A 34 -18.74 12.45 -10.85
CA PRO A 34 -18.20 11.71 -9.73
C PRO A 34 -18.61 10.23 -9.72
N ILE A 35 -17.66 9.35 -9.52
CA ILE A 35 -17.81 7.90 -9.46
C ILE A 35 -17.69 7.43 -8.02
N LYS A 36 -18.65 6.68 -7.53
CA LYS A 36 -18.68 6.19 -6.14
C LYS A 36 -17.41 5.45 -5.73
N GLU A 37 -16.89 4.60 -6.62
CA GLU A 37 -15.69 3.82 -6.41
C GLU A 37 -14.40 4.68 -6.29
N CYS A 38 -14.47 5.92 -6.78
CA CYS A 38 -13.36 6.89 -6.70
C CYS A 38 -13.44 7.81 -5.47
N ASN A 39 -14.43 7.65 -4.58
CA ASN A 39 -14.60 8.52 -3.40
C ASN A 39 -13.33 8.70 -2.59
N ARG A 40 -12.53 7.63 -2.41
CA ARG A 40 -11.26 7.72 -1.70
C ARG A 40 -10.26 8.66 -2.39
N CYS A 41 -10.22 8.67 -3.71
CA CYS A 41 -9.37 9.60 -4.45
C CYS A 41 -9.85 11.05 -4.26
N TYR A 42 -11.17 11.27 -4.30
CA TYR A 42 -11.75 12.60 -4.08
C TYR A 42 -11.49 13.13 -2.67
N GLU A 43 -11.49 12.27 -1.64
CA GLU A 43 -11.11 12.68 -0.29
C GLU A 43 -9.65 13.17 -0.21
N TYR A 44 -8.71 12.48 -0.85
CA TYR A 44 -7.32 12.95 -0.93
C TYR A 44 -7.21 14.29 -1.65
N GLU A 45 -7.92 14.44 -2.76
CA GLU A 45 -7.90 15.66 -3.58
C GLU A 45 -8.44 16.87 -2.83
N LYS A 46 -9.47 16.70 -1.97
CA LYS A 46 -9.94 17.74 -1.04
C LYS A 46 -8.88 18.21 -0.06
N LEU A 47 -7.93 17.35 0.30
CA LEU A 47 -6.81 17.68 1.19
C LEU A 47 -5.58 18.20 0.43
N ASN A 48 -5.70 18.50 -0.88
CA ASN A 48 -4.56 18.82 -1.75
C ASN A 48 -3.47 17.75 -1.76
N VAL A 49 -3.86 16.48 -1.58
CA VAL A 49 -2.97 15.32 -1.67
C VAL A 49 -3.15 14.65 -3.03
N ASP A 50 -2.05 14.36 -3.71
CA ASP A 50 -2.09 13.65 -4.99
C ASP A 50 -2.74 12.27 -4.83
N SER A 51 -3.91 12.09 -5.43
CA SER A 51 -4.59 10.79 -5.48
C SER A 51 -3.98 9.88 -6.54
N LEU A 52 -4.25 8.56 -6.43
CA LEU A 52 -3.87 7.62 -7.47
C LEU A 52 -4.49 7.98 -8.82
N ARG A 53 -5.72 8.50 -8.84
CA ARG A 53 -6.41 8.95 -10.06
C ARG A 53 -5.67 10.11 -10.72
N VAL A 54 -5.32 11.14 -9.96
CA VAL A 54 -4.58 12.31 -10.46
C VAL A 54 -3.19 11.91 -10.94
N THR A 55 -2.49 11.07 -10.17
CA THR A 55 -1.17 10.58 -10.53
C THR A 55 -1.21 9.75 -11.82
N ALA A 56 -2.14 8.82 -11.94
CA ALA A 56 -2.31 8.00 -13.15
C ALA A 56 -2.62 8.88 -14.38
N THR A 57 -3.55 9.85 -14.25
CA THR A 57 -3.90 10.76 -15.35
C THR A 57 -2.72 11.61 -15.78
N ARG A 58 -1.93 12.13 -14.81
CA ARG A 58 -0.79 13.02 -15.09
C ARG A 58 0.37 12.33 -15.80
N TYR A 59 0.61 11.07 -15.47
CA TYR A 59 1.82 10.35 -15.88
C TYR A 59 1.59 9.21 -16.88
N ASP A 60 0.35 8.97 -17.34
CA ASP A 60 0.12 7.98 -18.39
C ASP A 60 0.30 8.60 -19.79
N PRO A 61 1.40 8.26 -20.50
CA PRO A 61 1.66 8.80 -21.84
C PRO A 61 0.67 8.29 -22.89
N ASN A 62 -0.09 7.23 -22.57
CA ASN A 62 -1.04 6.60 -23.50
C ASN A 62 -2.49 7.08 -23.30
N LEU A 63 -2.76 7.87 -22.27
CA LEU A 63 -4.12 8.27 -21.93
C LEU A 63 -4.87 8.90 -23.12
N SER A 64 -4.26 9.86 -23.80
CA SER A 64 -4.86 10.49 -24.98
C SER A 64 -5.12 9.50 -26.11
N LYS A 65 -4.22 8.53 -26.32
CA LYS A 65 -4.41 7.48 -27.34
C LYS A 65 -5.57 6.55 -26.96
N ILE A 66 -5.71 6.20 -25.69
CA ILE A 66 -6.82 5.38 -25.18
C ILE A 66 -8.14 6.10 -25.41
N ILE A 67 -8.23 7.38 -25.02
CA ILE A 67 -9.43 8.20 -25.21
C ILE A 67 -9.81 8.32 -26.68
N ASN A 68 -8.84 8.58 -27.56
CA ASN A 68 -9.08 8.73 -28.99
C ASN A 68 -9.49 7.42 -29.70
N ASN A 69 -9.14 6.26 -29.12
CA ASN A 69 -9.52 4.95 -29.68
C ASN A 69 -10.79 4.37 -29.03
N MET A 70 -11.40 5.09 -28.10
CA MET A 70 -12.63 4.68 -27.46
C MET A 70 -13.83 5.00 -28.35
N SER A 71 -14.77 4.07 -28.46
CA SER A 71 -16.03 4.28 -29.16
C SER A 71 -16.95 5.21 -28.36
N GLU A 72 -17.98 5.79 -29.03
CA GLU A 72 -18.93 6.71 -28.38
C GLU A 72 -19.67 6.08 -27.19
N ASP A 73 -19.88 4.76 -27.21
CA ASP A 73 -20.50 4.00 -26.12
C ASP A 73 -19.51 3.66 -24.97
N GLY A 74 -18.27 4.13 -25.05
CA GLY A 74 -17.24 3.86 -24.06
C GLY A 74 -16.50 2.53 -24.23
N SER A 75 -16.74 1.77 -25.30
CA SER A 75 -16.04 0.51 -25.54
C SER A 75 -14.61 0.70 -26.07
N LEU A 76 -13.73 -0.28 -25.76
CA LEU A 76 -12.33 -0.34 -26.18
C LEU A 76 -12.05 -1.72 -26.79
N LEU A 77 -11.42 -1.76 -27.97
CA LEU A 77 -11.07 -3.00 -28.65
C LEU A 77 -9.76 -3.62 -28.15
N SER A 78 -8.93 -2.82 -27.46
CA SER A 78 -7.66 -3.27 -26.90
C SER A 78 -7.79 -3.74 -25.47
N MET A 79 -6.94 -4.68 -25.07
CA MET A 79 -6.79 -5.09 -23.67
C MET A 79 -6.31 -3.91 -22.80
N PRO A 80 -6.57 -3.95 -21.47
CA PRO A 80 -5.90 -3.04 -20.55
C PRO A 80 -4.38 -3.08 -20.75
N ASN A 81 -3.78 -1.92 -20.79
CA ASN A 81 -2.32 -1.79 -20.91
C ASN A 81 -1.60 -1.73 -19.56
N TYR A 82 -2.36 -1.59 -18.48
CA TYR A 82 -1.89 -1.54 -17.10
C TYR A 82 -2.54 -2.67 -16.30
N PHE A 83 -1.73 -3.45 -15.60
CA PHE A 83 -2.18 -4.53 -14.74
C PHE A 83 -1.73 -4.26 -13.29
N ASP A 84 -2.71 -4.20 -12.37
CA ASP A 84 -2.49 -4.18 -10.93
C ASP A 84 -2.76 -5.59 -10.39
N HIS A 85 -1.70 -6.39 -10.25
CA HIS A 85 -1.80 -7.74 -9.71
C HIS A 85 -1.50 -7.74 -8.21
N ARG A 86 -2.43 -8.30 -7.44
CA ARG A 86 -2.33 -8.38 -5.98
C ARG A 86 -2.43 -9.82 -5.51
N THR A 87 -1.31 -10.35 -5.01
CA THR A 87 -1.31 -11.65 -4.34
C THR A 87 -1.84 -11.55 -2.92
N ILE A 88 -2.45 -12.63 -2.42
CA ILE A 88 -2.80 -12.75 -1.00
C ILE A 88 -1.69 -13.39 -0.15
N HIS A 89 -0.69 -13.99 -0.79
CA HIS A 89 0.41 -14.64 -0.08
C HIS A 89 1.30 -13.61 0.61
N CYS A 90 1.40 -13.70 1.93
CA CYS A 90 2.24 -12.83 2.75
C CYS A 90 2.85 -13.62 3.90
N ASN A 91 4.04 -13.21 4.32
CA ASN A 91 4.73 -13.73 5.49
C ASN A 91 4.64 -12.79 6.71
N PHE A 92 3.95 -11.65 6.58
CA PHE A 92 3.70 -10.71 7.67
C PHE A 92 2.23 -10.67 8.07
N GLN A 93 1.99 -10.27 9.33
CA GLN A 93 0.68 -10.02 9.92
C GLN A 93 0.57 -8.55 10.34
N CYS A 94 0.86 -7.63 9.42
CA CYS A 94 0.88 -6.20 9.71
C CYS A 94 -0.43 -5.74 10.35
N ILE A 95 -0.31 -4.96 11.44
CA ILE A 95 -1.48 -4.49 12.21
C ILE A 95 -2.40 -3.53 11.42
N SER A 96 -1.87 -2.88 10.38
CA SER A 96 -2.60 -2.00 9.46
C SER A 96 -3.20 -2.72 8.25
N CYS A 97 -2.95 -4.04 8.12
CA CYS A 97 -3.43 -4.85 7.01
C CYS A 97 -4.75 -5.53 7.36
N GLY A 98 -5.38 -6.17 6.38
CA GLY A 98 -6.62 -6.91 6.55
C GLY A 98 -6.69 -8.16 5.70
N SER A 99 -7.72 -8.97 5.94
CA SER A 99 -7.99 -10.24 5.25
C SER A 99 -8.08 -10.11 3.72
N PHE A 100 -8.44 -8.93 3.22
CA PHE A 100 -8.53 -8.66 1.78
C PHE A 100 -7.18 -8.79 1.06
N TYR A 101 -6.06 -8.55 1.75
CA TYR A 101 -4.72 -8.52 1.15
C TYR A 101 -3.75 -9.54 1.75
N SER A 102 -4.18 -10.37 2.70
CA SER A 102 -3.27 -11.30 3.37
C SER A 102 -3.97 -12.56 3.85
N SER A 103 -3.49 -13.70 3.36
CA SER A 103 -3.96 -15.02 3.78
C SER A 103 -3.78 -15.27 5.28
N THR A 104 -2.77 -14.67 5.91
CA THR A 104 -2.55 -14.78 7.36
C THR A 104 -3.69 -14.10 8.13
N HIS A 105 -4.19 -12.95 7.65
CA HIS A 105 -5.32 -12.26 8.25
C HIS A 105 -6.68 -12.93 8.03
N ILE A 106 -6.85 -13.71 6.96
CA ILE A 106 -8.09 -14.47 6.73
C ILE A 106 -8.34 -15.45 7.89
N ASN A 107 -7.31 -16.22 8.24
CA ASN A 107 -7.41 -17.17 9.34
C ASN A 107 -7.67 -16.48 10.67
N LEU A 108 -6.96 -15.39 10.94
CA LEU A 108 -7.14 -14.59 12.14
C LEU A 108 -8.54 -14.00 12.26
N LYS A 109 -9.11 -13.51 11.17
CA LYS A 109 -10.47 -12.97 11.17
C LYS A 109 -11.52 -14.02 11.51
N LYS A 110 -11.39 -15.23 10.93
CA LYS A 110 -12.26 -16.36 11.28
C LYS A 110 -12.20 -16.69 12.74
N GLU A 111 -10.99 -16.79 13.29
CA GLU A 111 -10.79 -17.14 14.69
C GLU A 111 -11.22 -16.03 15.66
N MET A 112 -10.96 -14.74 15.37
CA MET A 112 -11.24 -13.61 16.27
C MET A 112 -12.71 -13.18 16.31
N TRP A 113 -13.37 -13.19 15.16
CA TRP A 113 -14.73 -12.61 15.05
C TRP A 113 -15.79 -13.62 14.63
N ASN A 114 -15.41 -14.89 14.47
CA ASN A 114 -16.31 -15.95 13.99
C ASN A 114 -17.07 -15.53 12.70
N VAL A 115 -16.40 -14.75 11.85
CA VAL A 115 -16.93 -14.27 10.59
C VAL A 115 -16.34 -15.13 9.50
N ASP A 116 -17.17 -15.89 8.83
CA ASP A 116 -16.81 -16.48 7.55
C ASP A 116 -16.67 -15.35 6.52
N ASP A 117 -15.45 -15.14 6.09
CA ASP A 117 -15.18 -14.24 4.98
C ASP A 117 -15.46 -15.03 3.69
N ASP A 118 -16.63 -14.82 3.10
CA ASP A 118 -16.95 -15.37 1.77
C ASP A 118 -16.03 -14.81 0.68
N PHE A 119 -15.16 -13.86 1.06
CA PHE A 119 -14.21 -13.22 0.18
C PHE A 119 -12.84 -13.90 0.25
N VAL A 120 -12.75 -15.11 -0.29
CA VAL A 120 -11.46 -15.76 -0.57
C VAL A 120 -11.07 -15.36 -1.99
N ILE A 121 -9.95 -14.62 -2.15
CA ILE A 121 -9.33 -14.50 -3.48
C ILE A 121 -8.95 -15.92 -3.88
N ASP A 122 -9.66 -16.44 -4.86
CA ASP A 122 -9.48 -17.78 -5.35
C ASP A 122 -8.11 -17.89 -6.04
N HIS A 123 -7.36 -18.93 -5.73
CA HIS A 123 -6.12 -19.25 -6.44
C HIS A 123 -6.32 -19.34 -7.98
N GLN A 124 -7.52 -19.67 -8.44
CA GLN A 124 -7.85 -19.67 -9.86
C GLN A 124 -7.82 -18.26 -10.45
N TYR A 125 -8.26 -17.24 -9.68
CA TYR A 125 -8.20 -15.85 -10.12
C TYR A 125 -6.75 -15.36 -10.25
N GLU A 126 -5.89 -15.62 -9.26
CA GLU A 126 -4.47 -15.26 -9.36
C GLU A 126 -3.82 -15.90 -10.59
N LYS A 127 -4.09 -17.19 -10.84
CA LYS A 127 -3.58 -17.91 -11.99
C LYS A 127 -4.09 -17.34 -13.32
N GLN A 128 -5.39 -17.02 -13.40
CA GLN A 128 -5.98 -16.44 -14.60
C GLN A 128 -5.40 -15.06 -14.90
N SER A 129 -5.25 -14.22 -13.88
CA SER A 129 -4.58 -12.92 -14.02
C SER A 129 -3.17 -13.03 -14.60
N GLY A 130 -2.41 -14.04 -14.18
CA GLY A 130 -1.09 -14.32 -14.75
C GLY A 130 -1.15 -14.69 -16.23
N ILE A 131 -2.13 -15.49 -16.64
CA ILE A 131 -2.38 -15.87 -18.04
C ILE A 131 -2.70 -14.61 -18.87
N ASP A 132 -3.60 -13.76 -18.39
CA ASP A 132 -4.03 -12.54 -19.07
C ASP A 132 -2.86 -11.57 -19.26
N ILE A 133 -1.99 -11.42 -18.25
CA ILE A 133 -0.76 -10.63 -18.36
C ILE A 133 0.17 -11.18 -19.43
N ILE A 134 0.40 -12.50 -19.43
CA ILE A 134 1.26 -13.17 -20.42
C ILE A 134 0.70 -13.00 -21.83
N GLU A 135 -0.62 -13.10 -21.99
CA GLU A 135 -1.27 -12.89 -23.28
C GLU A 135 -1.08 -11.45 -23.77
N SER A 136 -1.27 -10.47 -22.90
CA SER A 136 -1.07 -9.05 -23.22
C SER A 136 0.40 -8.73 -23.56
N LEU A 137 1.36 -9.37 -22.87
CA LEU A 137 2.80 -9.26 -23.20
C LEU A 137 3.11 -9.84 -24.58
N ASN A 138 2.53 -11.01 -24.94
CA ASN A 138 2.70 -11.62 -26.26
C ASN A 138 2.15 -10.74 -27.39
N LYS A 139 1.07 -10.01 -27.14
CA LYS A 139 0.45 -9.07 -28.07
C LYS A 139 1.15 -7.69 -28.10
N LYS A 140 2.14 -7.46 -27.24
CA LYS A 140 2.83 -6.17 -27.02
C LYS A 140 1.88 -5.04 -26.59
N GLU A 141 0.80 -5.38 -25.89
CA GLU A 141 -0.21 -4.43 -25.40
C GLU A 141 0.08 -3.96 -23.97
N CYS A 142 0.68 -4.81 -23.12
CA CYS A 142 1.04 -4.46 -21.75
C CYS A 142 2.13 -3.39 -21.72
N THR A 143 1.87 -2.26 -21.07
CA THR A 143 2.85 -1.17 -20.92
C THR A 143 3.29 -0.97 -19.48
N SER A 144 2.52 -1.49 -18.52
CA SER A 144 2.84 -1.31 -17.10
C SER A 144 2.28 -2.45 -16.25
N LEU A 145 3.11 -2.91 -15.31
CA LEU A 145 2.78 -3.94 -14.32
C LEU A 145 3.00 -3.38 -12.91
N TYR A 146 2.00 -3.49 -12.06
CA TYR A 146 2.07 -3.16 -10.65
C TYR A 146 1.87 -4.41 -9.80
N TRP A 147 2.87 -4.76 -9.02
CA TRP A 147 2.90 -5.91 -8.17
C TRP A 147 2.74 -5.51 -6.69
N ALA A 148 1.68 -5.97 -6.06
CA ALA A 148 1.35 -5.61 -4.68
C ALA A 148 0.53 -6.72 -3.99
N GLY A 149 -0.18 -6.37 -2.93
CA GLY A 149 -1.04 -7.26 -2.15
C GLY A 149 -0.34 -7.74 -0.89
N GLY A 150 -0.15 -9.04 -0.72
CA GLY A 150 0.66 -9.63 0.34
C GLY A 150 2.13 -9.31 0.14
N GLU A 151 2.93 -10.30 -0.29
CA GLU A 151 4.33 -10.09 -0.69
C GLU A 151 4.54 -10.60 -2.13
N PRO A 152 4.72 -9.70 -3.11
CA PRO A 152 4.85 -10.08 -4.51
C PRO A 152 5.96 -11.09 -4.79
N PHE A 153 7.10 -10.94 -4.10
CA PHE A 153 8.24 -11.83 -4.29
C PHE A 153 8.01 -13.26 -3.80
N MET A 154 6.90 -13.51 -3.10
CA MET A 154 6.46 -14.85 -2.73
C MET A 154 5.44 -15.45 -3.72
N SER A 155 4.93 -14.67 -4.67
CA SER A 155 3.91 -15.13 -5.62
C SER A 155 4.52 -15.97 -6.75
N HIS A 156 3.98 -17.16 -6.96
CA HIS A 156 4.33 -17.98 -8.11
C HIS A 156 3.93 -17.35 -9.45
N VAL A 157 2.81 -16.64 -9.47
CA VAL A 157 2.32 -15.94 -10.66
C VAL A 157 3.29 -14.84 -11.06
N HIS A 158 3.75 -14.05 -10.11
CA HIS A 158 4.77 -13.03 -10.35
C HIS A 158 6.01 -13.63 -11.04
N TRP A 159 6.57 -14.71 -10.49
CA TRP A 159 7.78 -15.32 -11.05
C TRP A 159 7.55 -15.97 -12.42
N SER A 160 6.36 -16.53 -12.66
CA SER A 160 5.97 -17.04 -13.97
C SER A 160 5.96 -15.95 -15.04
N VAL A 161 5.40 -14.78 -14.71
CA VAL A 161 5.38 -13.61 -15.62
C VAL A 161 6.80 -13.07 -15.85
N VAL A 162 7.61 -12.98 -14.79
CA VAL A 162 9.02 -12.53 -14.89
C VAL A 162 9.83 -13.45 -15.80
N ASP A 163 9.70 -14.78 -15.63
CA ASP A 163 10.39 -15.75 -16.48
C ASP A 163 9.93 -15.63 -17.94
N HIS A 164 8.64 -15.38 -18.16
CA HIS A 164 8.11 -15.14 -19.50
C HIS A 164 8.65 -13.86 -20.13
N MET A 165 8.69 -12.77 -19.38
CA MET A 165 9.30 -11.49 -19.84
C MET A 165 10.79 -11.69 -20.19
N TYR A 166 11.52 -12.43 -19.36
CA TYR A 166 12.92 -12.75 -19.64
C TYR A 166 13.04 -13.52 -20.96
N ASN A 167 12.24 -14.57 -21.15
CA ASN A 167 12.25 -15.35 -22.40
C ASN A 167 11.86 -14.51 -23.61
N LEU A 168 10.92 -13.60 -23.50
CA LEU A 168 10.58 -12.66 -24.59
C LEU A 168 11.75 -11.72 -24.89
N SER A 169 12.46 -11.24 -23.89
CA SER A 169 13.57 -10.29 -24.07
C SER A 169 14.77 -10.84 -24.84
N THR A 170 14.87 -12.20 -24.95
CA THR A 170 15.91 -12.85 -25.77
C THR A 170 15.60 -12.84 -27.27
N LYS A 171 14.36 -12.47 -27.66
CA LYS A 171 13.90 -12.37 -29.04
C LYS A 171 14.03 -10.93 -29.51
N ASP A 172 14.70 -10.72 -30.64
CA ASP A 172 14.98 -9.36 -31.16
C ASP A 172 13.73 -8.50 -31.32
N GLU A 173 12.63 -9.10 -31.78
CA GLU A 173 11.34 -8.45 -31.97
C GLU A 173 10.64 -7.98 -30.69
N TYR A 174 11.00 -8.56 -29.52
CA TYR A 174 10.45 -8.23 -28.20
C TYR A 174 11.41 -7.42 -27.32
N LYS A 175 12.70 -7.49 -27.59
CA LYS A 175 13.76 -6.94 -26.75
C LYS A 175 13.51 -5.47 -26.37
N ASN A 176 13.22 -4.64 -27.36
CA ASN A 176 12.94 -3.22 -27.12
C ASN A 176 11.59 -3.00 -26.41
N TYR A 177 10.58 -3.79 -26.74
CA TYR A 177 9.28 -3.72 -26.09
C TYR A 177 9.38 -4.06 -24.60
N ILE A 178 9.97 -5.21 -24.23
CA ILE A 178 10.10 -5.64 -22.84
C ILE A 178 10.89 -4.64 -22.00
N LYS A 179 11.95 -4.05 -22.57
CA LYS A 179 12.73 -3.02 -21.88
C LYS A 179 11.93 -1.77 -21.53
N ASN A 180 10.84 -1.49 -22.25
CA ASN A 180 10.00 -0.33 -22.07
C ASN A 180 8.74 -0.62 -21.23
N VAL A 181 8.49 -1.87 -20.84
CA VAL A 181 7.41 -2.21 -19.89
C VAL A 181 7.79 -1.66 -18.52
N ARG A 182 6.97 -0.78 -17.99
CA ARG A 182 7.17 -0.21 -16.64
C ARG A 182 6.74 -1.21 -15.59
N VAL A 183 7.62 -1.51 -14.64
CA VAL A 183 7.34 -2.45 -13.56
C VAL A 183 7.45 -1.76 -12.21
N HIS A 184 6.43 -1.91 -11.39
CA HIS A 184 6.34 -1.31 -10.06
C HIS A 184 6.10 -2.38 -9.02
N TYR A 185 6.76 -2.26 -7.87
CA TYR A 185 6.57 -3.14 -6.72
C TYR A 185 6.22 -2.38 -5.46
N ASN A 186 5.24 -2.91 -4.71
CA ASN A 186 5.14 -2.66 -3.28
C ASN A 186 5.53 -3.95 -2.56
N THR A 187 6.60 -3.91 -1.78
CA THR A 187 7.15 -5.08 -1.08
C THR A 187 7.37 -4.77 0.40
N ASN A 188 7.22 -5.78 1.25
CA ASN A 188 7.58 -5.68 2.67
C ASN A 188 9.10 -5.81 2.91
N LEU A 189 9.85 -6.00 1.84
CA LEU A 189 11.31 -6.09 1.81
C LEU A 189 11.91 -7.19 2.71
N SER A 190 11.11 -8.18 3.09
CA SER A 190 11.56 -9.30 3.93
C SER A 190 12.43 -10.31 3.20
N LYS A 191 12.45 -10.26 1.87
CA LYS A 191 13.14 -11.22 1.02
C LYS A 191 14.07 -10.50 0.04
N SER A 192 15.34 -10.92 0.00
CA SER A 192 16.29 -10.56 -1.07
C SER A 192 16.49 -11.72 -2.06
N VAL A 193 16.06 -12.93 -1.67
CA VAL A 193 16.13 -14.14 -2.49
C VAL A 193 14.80 -14.91 -2.40
N TRP A 194 14.31 -15.37 -3.53
CA TRP A 194 13.18 -16.30 -3.62
C TRP A 194 13.61 -17.56 -4.35
N LYS A 195 13.61 -18.70 -3.63
CA LYS A 195 14.21 -19.95 -4.10
C LYS A 195 15.66 -19.66 -4.53
N ASN A 196 16.02 -19.87 -5.78
CA ASN A 196 17.37 -19.61 -6.28
C ASN A 196 17.51 -18.29 -7.05
N LYS A 197 16.49 -17.40 -7.01
CA LYS A 197 16.46 -16.13 -7.74
C LYS A 197 16.77 -14.97 -6.79
N LYS A 198 17.81 -14.19 -7.11
CA LYS A 198 18.08 -12.95 -6.41
C LYS A 198 17.15 -11.85 -6.94
N ILE A 199 16.50 -11.14 -6.04
CA ILE A 199 15.57 -10.07 -6.42
C ILE A 199 16.31 -8.91 -7.08
N VAL A 200 17.56 -8.64 -6.69
CA VAL A 200 18.41 -7.64 -7.34
C VAL A 200 18.65 -7.91 -8.83
N ASP A 201 18.57 -9.17 -9.28
CA ASP A 201 18.69 -9.48 -10.71
C ASP A 201 17.52 -8.92 -11.52
N LEU A 202 16.32 -8.84 -10.90
CA LEU A 202 15.15 -8.18 -11.50
C LEU A 202 15.40 -6.69 -11.68
N ILE A 203 16.03 -6.04 -10.69
CA ILE A 203 16.38 -4.62 -10.74
C ILE A 203 17.30 -4.35 -11.91
N ASN A 204 18.28 -5.21 -12.14
CA ASN A 204 19.19 -5.09 -13.27
C ASN A 204 18.51 -5.40 -14.61
N PHE A 205 17.51 -6.28 -14.62
CA PHE A 205 16.84 -6.71 -15.84
C PHE A 205 15.90 -5.63 -16.41
N TYR A 206 14.92 -5.13 -15.64
CA TYR A 206 13.95 -4.15 -16.16
C TYR A 206 13.80 -2.87 -15.35
N GLN A 207 14.73 -2.64 -14.43
CA GLN A 207 14.83 -1.37 -13.69
C GLN A 207 13.51 -0.91 -13.08
N PRO A 208 12.89 -1.72 -12.20
CA PRO A 208 11.58 -1.43 -11.67
C PRO A 208 11.59 -0.23 -10.74
N SER A 209 10.43 0.36 -10.55
CA SER A 209 10.14 1.21 -9.41
C SER A 209 9.76 0.33 -8.21
N ILE A 210 10.40 0.56 -7.07
CA ILE A 210 10.17 -0.23 -5.85
C ILE A 210 9.76 0.70 -4.72
N GLN A 211 8.65 0.38 -4.05
CA GLN A 211 8.24 0.98 -2.79
C GLN A 211 8.35 -0.05 -1.67
N ALA A 212 9.29 0.18 -0.76
CA ALA A 212 9.44 -0.61 0.44
C ALA A 212 8.39 -0.22 1.47
N SER A 213 7.62 -1.17 1.93
CA SER A 213 6.56 -0.94 2.92
C SER A 213 7.18 -0.98 4.32
N ILE A 214 7.57 0.19 4.86
CA ILE A 214 8.27 0.33 6.14
C ILE A 214 7.51 1.28 7.05
N ASP A 215 6.91 0.75 8.12
CA ASP A 215 6.15 1.49 9.12
C ASP A 215 6.99 1.64 10.40
N GLY A 216 7.72 2.74 10.50
CA GLY A 216 8.69 2.95 11.60
C GLY A 216 10.01 2.20 11.42
N THR A 217 10.81 2.18 12.46
CA THR A 217 12.10 1.48 12.53
C THR A 217 12.17 0.64 13.82
N HIS A 218 13.14 -0.25 13.95
CA HIS A 218 13.37 -1.05 15.16
C HIS A 218 12.07 -1.67 15.73
N GLU A 219 11.78 -1.44 16.99
CA GLU A 219 10.62 -1.99 17.70
C GLU A 219 9.29 -1.50 17.12
N THR A 220 9.25 -0.27 16.63
CA THR A 220 8.08 0.30 15.96
C THR A 220 7.77 -0.45 14.67
N PHE A 221 8.79 -0.76 13.86
CA PHE A 221 8.64 -1.58 12.67
C PHE A 221 8.14 -2.98 13.02
N GLU A 222 8.78 -3.66 13.97
CA GLU A 222 8.45 -5.04 14.35
C GLU A 222 7.04 -5.17 14.91
N TYR A 223 6.54 -4.12 15.59
CA TYR A 223 5.15 -4.06 16.02
C TYR A 223 4.17 -3.80 14.87
N CYS A 224 4.42 -2.75 14.08
CA CYS A 224 3.52 -2.38 12.99
C CYS A 224 3.45 -3.44 11.89
N ARG A 225 4.54 -4.16 11.70
CA ARG A 225 4.70 -5.20 10.67
C ARG A 225 5.07 -6.54 11.30
N ASP A 226 4.14 -7.04 12.12
CA ASP A 226 4.32 -8.30 12.83
C ASP A 226 4.74 -9.43 11.88
N GLY A 227 5.74 -10.21 12.32
CA GLY A 227 6.48 -11.18 11.51
C GLY A 227 7.68 -10.59 10.76
N GLY A 228 7.85 -9.26 10.77
CA GLY A 228 9.03 -8.56 10.29
C GLY A 228 10.16 -8.56 11.32
N ASN A 229 11.39 -8.47 10.82
CA ASN A 229 12.59 -8.26 11.65
C ASN A 229 13.33 -7.05 11.09
N TRP A 230 13.57 -6.06 11.95
CA TRP A 230 14.18 -4.80 11.53
C TRP A 230 15.59 -4.97 10.99
N GLU A 231 16.40 -5.80 11.63
CA GLU A 231 17.78 -6.03 11.19
C GLU A 231 17.84 -6.62 9.77
N THR A 232 16.96 -7.57 9.48
CA THR A 232 16.84 -8.15 8.13
C THR A 232 16.33 -7.13 7.12
N THR A 233 15.28 -6.39 7.48
CA THR A 233 14.65 -5.42 6.57
C THR A 233 15.58 -4.26 6.27
N SER A 234 16.31 -3.74 7.26
CA SER A 234 17.28 -2.66 7.06
C SER A 234 18.46 -3.08 6.19
N LYS A 235 18.98 -4.31 6.37
CA LYS A 235 20.02 -4.87 5.48
C LYS A 235 19.52 -5.03 4.05
N ASN A 236 18.31 -5.54 3.86
CA ASN A 236 17.71 -5.65 2.53
C ASN A 236 17.49 -4.26 1.91
N TRP A 237 17.08 -3.26 2.71
CA TRP A 237 16.99 -1.87 2.26
C TRP A 237 18.34 -1.37 1.73
N GLU A 238 19.42 -1.54 2.49
CA GLU A 238 20.75 -1.11 2.11
C GLU A 238 21.27 -1.84 0.86
N GLU A 239 21.03 -3.16 0.77
CA GLU A 239 21.35 -3.94 -0.41
C GLU A 239 20.61 -3.40 -1.64
N PHE A 240 19.28 -3.27 -1.60
CA PHE A 240 18.49 -2.77 -2.72
C PHE A 240 18.87 -1.34 -3.10
N TYR A 241 19.09 -0.47 -2.12
CA TYR A 241 19.50 0.90 -2.37
C TYR A 241 20.84 0.98 -3.12
N SER A 242 21.79 0.10 -2.81
CA SER A 242 23.11 0.07 -3.46
C SER A 242 23.07 -0.27 -4.96
N TYR A 243 22.05 -1.02 -5.41
CA TYR A 243 21.86 -1.40 -6.81
C TYR A 243 21.05 -0.37 -7.61
N LEU A 244 20.41 0.58 -6.95
CA LEU A 244 19.54 1.54 -7.60
C LEU A 244 20.34 2.77 -8.01
N ASN A 245 20.39 3.06 -9.31
CA ASN A 245 20.95 4.30 -9.80
C ASN A 245 20.05 5.48 -9.41
N LYS A 246 20.65 6.67 -9.28
CA LYS A 246 19.98 7.93 -8.89
C LYS A 246 18.73 8.30 -9.70
N ASN A 247 18.54 7.70 -10.87
CA ASN A 247 17.40 7.98 -11.76
C ASN A 247 16.23 7.01 -11.60
N ARG A 248 16.30 6.09 -10.64
CA ARG A 248 15.26 5.06 -10.42
C ARG A 248 14.41 5.40 -9.22
N GLN A 249 13.17 4.95 -9.25
CA GLN A 249 12.21 5.20 -8.19
C GLN A 249 12.31 4.07 -7.15
N PHE A 250 13.07 4.30 -6.10
CA PHE A 250 13.07 3.48 -4.89
C PHE A 250 12.57 4.33 -3.74
N GLY A 251 11.50 3.93 -3.09
CA GLY A 251 10.85 4.74 -2.08
C GLY A 251 10.30 3.94 -0.92
N ILE A 252 9.82 4.67 0.08
CA ILE A 252 9.13 4.11 1.24
C ILE A 252 7.63 4.35 1.09
N ALA A 253 6.84 3.33 1.36
CA ALA A 253 5.42 3.45 1.65
C ALA A 253 5.23 3.17 3.14
N SER A 254 4.85 4.18 3.90
CA SER A 254 4.63 4.09 5.34
C SER A 254 3.20 4.47 5.70
N VAL A 255 2.64 3.78 6.69
CA VAL A 255 1.34 4.12 7.27
C VAL A 255 1.60 5.02 8.47
N LEU A 256 1.06 6.25 8.45
CA LEU A 256 1.21 7.21 9.54
C LEU A 256 0.31 6.81 10.74
N SER A 257 0.70 5.76 11.43
CA SER A 257 0.06 5.32 12.67
C SER A 257 0.66 6.03 13.89
N SER A 258 -0.03 5.99 15.03
CA SER A 258 0.45 6.61 16.27
C SER A 258 1.88 6.20 16.64
N PRO A 259 2.28 4.91 16.62
CA PRO A 259 3.66 4.55 16.95
C PRO A 259 4.67 5.08 15.93
N VAL A 260 4.31 5.17 14.65
CA VAL A 260 5.19 5.72 13.62
C VAL A 260 5.39 7.22 13.79
N ILE A 261 4.30 7.96 14.10
CA ILE A 261 4.38 9.42 14.29
C ILE A 261 5.12 9.76 15.59
N MET A 262 4.91 9.00 16.67
CA MET A 262 5.62 9.17 17.94
C MET A 262 7.12 8.87 17.84
N ASP A 263 7.50 7.95 16.95
CA ASP A 263 8.87 7.50 16.74
C ASP A 263 9.54 8.14 15.51
N ILE A 264 9.04 9.29 15.10
CA ILE A 264 9.44 9.92 13.83
C ILE A 264 10.92 10.28 13.78
N ASP A 265 11.54 10.61 14.91
CA ASP A 265 12.97 10.96 14.96
C ASP A 265 13.87 9.78 14.60
N ARG A 266 13.62 8.57 15.16
CA ARG A 266 14.40 7.37 14.79
C ARG A 266 14.19 6.99 13.33
N TRP A 267 12.99 7.26 12.79
CA TRP A 267 12.70 7.07 11.39
C TRP A 267 13.57 8.00 10.53
N PHE A 268 13.64 9.29 10.87
CA PHE A 268 14.52 10.26 10.19
C PHE A 268 15.99 9.90 10.33
N ASP A 269 16.47 9.56 11.54
CA ASP A 269 17.86 9.17 11.80
C ASP A 269 18.34 8.03 10.90
N PHE A 270 17.43 7.11 10.55
CA PHE A 270 17.76 6.03 9.62
C PHE A 270 17.71 6.47 8.15
N PHE A 271 16.70 7.23 7.75
CA PHE A 271 16.42 7.47 6.33
C PHE A 271 17.01 8.77 5.77
N GLU A 272 17.34 9.77 6.57
CA GLU A 272 17.93 11.04 6.09
C GLU A 272 19.25 10.86 5.34
N LYS A 273 19.97 9.78 5.62
CA LYS A 273 21.23 9.46 4.93
C LYS A 273 21.05 8.96 3.50
N TYR A 274 19.84 8.58 3.10
CA TYR A 274 19.53 8.12 1.75
C TYR A 274 18.98 9.27 0.88
N ASP A 275 18.92 9.02 -0.43
CA ASP A 275 18.44 10.05 -1.37
C ASP A 275 17.01 10.46 -1.04
N PRO A 276 16.75 11.73 -0.70
CA PRO A 276 15.44 12.21 -0.30
C PRO A 276 14.37 12.17 -1.41
N LEU A 277 14.75 11.87 -2.66
CA LEU A 277 13.82 11.76 -3.77
C LEU A 277 12.89 10.54 -3.69
N LEU A 278 13.11 9.66 -2.73
CA LEU A 278 12.58 8.31 -2.75
C LEU A 278 11.40 8.06 -1.81
N TYR A 279 10.82 9.08 -1.19
CA TYR A 279 9.78 8.89 -0.17
C TYR A 279 8.36 9.09 -0.67
N ASN A 280 7.50 8.16 -0.30
CA ASN A 280 6.06 8.26 -0.48
C ASN A 280 5.36 7.74 0.77
N HIS A 281 4.84 8.64 1.62
CA HIS A 281 4.08 8.26 2.79
C HIS A 281 2.62 8.00 2.42
N ARG A 282 2.13 6.85 2.87
CA ARG A 282 0.71 6.53 2.83
C ARG A 282 0.09 6.81 4.18
N TYR A 283 -1.04 7.40 4.15
CA TYR A 283 -1.80 7.71 5.32
C TYR A 283 -2.89 6.66 5.60
N ILE A 284 -3.17 6.41 6.88
CA ILE A 284 -4.32 5.59 7.26
C ILE A 284 -5.58 6.42 7.05
N VAL A 285 -6.26 6.21 5.94
CA VAL A 285 -7.64 6.66 5.81
C VAL A 285 -8.52 5.61 6.48
N ASN A 286 -9.01 5.90 7.66
CA ASN A 286 -10.02 5.10 8.35
C ASN A 286 -11.40 5.18 7.69
N VAL A 287 -11.50 5.32 6.38
CA VAL A 287 -12.80 5.43 5.68
C VAL A 287 -13.56 4.10 5.63
N GLY A 288 -12.87 2.97 5.80
CA GLY A 288 -13.53 1.66 5.91
C GLY A 288 -13.61 1.10 7.34
N LEU A 289 -12.92 1.73 8.29
CA LEU A 289 -12.77 1.28 9.68
C LEU A 289 -13.50 2.17 10.70
N ALA A 290 -14.43 3.01 10.26
CA ALA A 290 -15.26 3.84 11.15
C ALA A 290 -16.03 3.02 12.23
N LYS A 291 -16.01 1.70 12.11
CA LYS A 291 -16.51 0.75 13.14
C LYS A 291 -15.40 0.06 13.96
N GLN A 292 -14.12 0.29 13.63
CA GLN A 292 -12.98 -0.31 14.31
C GLN A 292 -11.84 0.72 14.45
N MET A 293 -12.09 1.80 15.18
CA MET A 293 -11.01 2.68 15.61
C MET A 293 -10.04 1.86 16.47
N SER A 294 -8.75 2.07 16.28
CA SER A 294 -7.70 1.44 17.08
C SER A 294 -6.72 2.49 17.55
N PHE A 295 -5.95 2.22 18.60
CA PHE A 295 -4.88 3.12 19.05
C PHE A 295 -3.76 3.37 18.00
N LEU A 296 -3.91 2.84 16.81
CA LEU A 296 -3.11 3.27 15.66
C LEU A 296 -3.47 4.69 15.19
N ASP A 297 -4.65 5.18 15.55
CA ASP A 297 -5.07 6.55 15.25
C ASP A 297 -4.55 7.50 16.34
N ILE A 298 -3.60 8.36 15.98
CA ILE A 298 -3.01 9.34 16.92
C ILE A 298 -4.04 10.31 17.50
N LYS A 299 -5.18 10.52 16.84
CA LYS A 299 -6.24 11.42 17.31
C LYS A 299 -6.93 10.94 18.59
N LEU A 300 -6.76 9.67 18.97
CA LEU A 300 -7.27 9.10 20.22
C LEU A 300 -6.51 9.55 21.47
N PHE A 301 -5.31 10.10 21.29
CA PHE A 301 -4.50 10.55 22.42
C PHE A 301 -4.97 11.90 22.97
N PRO A 302 -4.70 12.21 24.28
CA PRO A 302 -5.02 13.48 24.87
C PRO A 302 -4.48 14.67 24.05
N THR A 303 -5.17 15.78 24.07
CA THR A 303 -4.84 16.96 23.27
C THR A 303 -3.39 17.38 23.41
N HIS A 304 -2.80 17.34 24.63
CA HIS A 304 -1.41 17.73 24.84
C HIS A 304 -0.41 16.77 24.19
N ILE A 305 -0.63 15.45 24.28
CA ILE A 305 0.22 14.43 23.61
C ILE A 305 0.06 14.54 22.11
N PHE A 306 -1.19 14.58 21.62
CA PHE A 306 -1.49 14.72 20.21
C PHE A 306 -0.79 15.94 19.59
N ASN A 307 -0.98 17.11 20.18
CA ASN A 307 -0.39 18.36 19.67
C ASN A 307 1.14 18.32 19.69
N ARG A 308 1.74 17.82 20.77
CA ARG A 308 3.19 17.68 20.88
C ARG A 308 3.75 16.80 19.76
N VAL A 309 3.19 15.61 19.58
CA VAL A 309 3.68 14.60 18.64
C VAL A 309 3.44 14.99 17.19
N VAL A 310 2.23 15.46 16.86
CA VAL A 310 1.87 15.83 15.48
C VAL A 310 2.61 17.09 15.03
N ASN A 311 2.69 18.13 15.88
CA ASN A 311 3.42 19.36 15.53
C ASN A 311 4.93 19.08 15.39
N HIS A 312 5.50 18.21 16.23
CA HIS A 312 6.89 17.78 16.07
C HIS A 312 7.12 17.05 14.74
N ALA A 313 6.24 16.14 14.35
CA ALA A 313 6.34 15.45 13.05
C ALA A 313 6.23 16.44 11.88
N ILE A 314 5.30 17.40 11.93
CA ILE A 314 5.18 18.46 10.92
C ILE A 314 6.49 19.26 10.81
N ASP A 315 7.08 19.64 11.95
CA ASP A 315 8.34 20.39 11.98
C ASP A 315 9.49 19.59 11.35
N ARG A 316 9.61 18.29 11.70
CA ARG A 316 10.62 17.39 11.10
C ARG A 316 10.47 17.30 9.58
N PHE A 317 9.25 17.05 9.08
CA PHE A 317 9.00 17.00 7.64
C PHE A 317 9.26 18.34 6.95
N SER A 318 8.85 19.46 7.56
CA SER A 318 9.05 20.80 6.99
C SER A 318 10.52 21.12 6.75
N LYS A 319 11.38 20.73 7.69
CA LYS A 319 12.84 20.94 7.64
C LYS A 319 13.57 19.95 6.73
N SER A 320 12.94 18.84 6.36
CA SER A 320 13.57 17.79 5.55
C SER A 320 13.59 18.14 4.05
N GLU A 321 14.48 17.51 3.29
CA GLU A 321 14.54 17.58 1.82
C GLU A 321 13.71 16.49 1.14
N LEU A 322 12.86 15.76 1.90
CA LEU A 322 12.12 14.62 1.41
C LEU A 322 11.09 14.98 0.33
N ARG A 323 11.08 14.22 -0.75
CA ARG A 323 10.03 14.29 -1.77
C ARG A 323 8.72 13.77 -1.19
N GLY A 324 7.61 14.45 -1.47
CA GLY A 324 6.31 14.07 -0.92
C GLY A 324 6.03 14.61 0.48
N LYS A 325 6.97 15.32 1.11
CA LYS A 325 6.77 15.92 2.44
C LYS A 325 5.51 16.76 2.55
N HIS A 326 5.16 17.50 1.50
CA HIS A 326 3.95 18.33 1.48
C HIS A 326 2.67 17.49 1.63
N ASN A 327 2.59 16.34 0.96
CA ASN A 327 1.46 15.44 1.13
C ASN A 327 1.36 14.93 2.58
N THR A 328 2.49 14.58 3.19
CA THR A 328 2.53 14.12 4.58
C THR A 328 2.14 15.24 5.54
N ILE A 329 2.64 16.45 5.34
CA ILE A 329 2.28 17.63 6.15
C ILE A 329 0.78 17.90 6.04
N ASN A 330 0.21 17.96 4.84
CA ASN A 330 -1.22 18.19 4.63
C ASN A 330 -2.09 17.14 5.35
N ILE A 331 -1.64 15.89 5.37
CA ILE A 331 -2.31 14.81 6.11
C ILE A 331 -2.26 15.06 7.62
N LEU A 332 -1.09 15.40 8.16
CA LEU A 332 -0.93 15.68 9.58
C LEU A 332 -1.73 16.93 10.01
N GLU A 333 -1.77 17.96 9.17
CA GLU A 333 -2.60 19.15 9.38
C GLU A 333 -4.10 18.81 9.35
N SER A 334 -4.52 17.90 8.46
CA SER A 334 -5.92 17.42 8.46
C SER A 334 -6.28 16.67 9.74
N TYR A 335 -5.33 15.97 10.37
CA TYR A 335 -5.56 15.35 11.69
C TYR A 335 -5.80 16.38 12.78
N ILE A 336 -5.10 17.52 12.73
CA ILE A 336 -5.33 18.63 13.68
C ILE A 336 -6.74 19.20 13.51
N ILE A 337 -7.17 19.43 12.27
CA ILE A 337 -8.52 19.94 11.98
C ILE A 337 -9.58 18.96 12.49
N GLU A 338 -9.51 17.69 12.08
CA GLU A 338 -10.46 16.67 12.48
C GLU A 338 -10.48 16.46 14.01
N ARG A 339 -9.31 16.47 14.66
CA ARG A 339 -9.21 16.33 16.10
C ARG A 339 -9.91 17.48 16.84
N ASN A 340 -9.73 18.72 16.38
CA ASN A 340 -10.35 19.92 16.97
C ASN A 340 -11.87 19.93 16.82
N GLU A 341 -12.39 19.43 15.70
CA GLU A 341 -13.83 19.34 15.45
C GLU A 341 -14.52 18.25 16.30
N ARG A 342 -13.79 17.22 16.75
CA ARG A 342 -14.34 16.02 17.39
C ARG A 342 -13.72 15.71 18.76
N VAL A 343 -13.22 16.72 19.49
CA VAL A 343 -12.52 16.53 20.78
C VAL A 343 -13.33 15.69 21.77
N SER A 344 -14.61 16.00 21.94
CA SER A 344 -15.48 15.28 22.91
C SER A 344 -15.66 13.81 22.59
N GLU A 345 -15.58 13.43 21.31
CA GLU A 345 -15.68 12.04 20.88
C GLU A 345 -14.38 11.29 21.19
N PHE A 346 -13.23 11.91 20.86
CA PHE A 346 -11.91 11.31 21.08
C PHE A 346 -11.50 11.24 22.55
N GLU A 347 -12.10 12.05 23.44
CA GLU A 347 -11.83 12.05 24.88
C GLU A 347 -12.88 11.28 25.71
N ASN A 348 -13.74 10.50 25.07
CA ASN A 348 -14.73 9.68 25.75
C ASN A 348 -14.08 8.47 26.43
N ASN A 349 -14.00 8.50 27.77
CA ASN A 349 -13.33 7.45 28.55
C ASN A 349 -13.89 6.04 28.32
N LYS A 350 -15.21 5.88 28.13
CA LYS A 350 -15.79 4.56 27.86
C LYS A 350 -15.32 4.03 26.52
N PHE A 351 -15.37 4.88 25.50
CA PHE A 351 -14.91 4.55 24.15
C PHE A 351 -13.42 4.19 24.13
N LEU A 352 -12.57 4.96 24.82
CA LEU A 352 -11.14 4.67 24.92
C LEU A 352 -10.84 3.34 25.61
N LYS A 353 -11.59 2.99 26.69
CA LYS A 353 -11.47 1.67 27.35
C LYS A 353 -11.83 0.52 26.41
N ASP A 354 -12.90 0.68 25.65
CA ASP A 354 -13.33 -0.35 24.69
C ASP A 354 -12.26 -0.55 23.59
N ILE A 355 -11.68 0.52 23.07
CA ILE A 355 -10.59 0.45 22.07
C ILE A 355 -9.32 -0.14 22.70
N LYS A 356 -8.97 0.20 23.95
CA LYS A 356 -7.83 -0.40 24.64
C LYS A 356 -8.00 -1.92 24.76
N ALA A 357 -9.17 -2.37 25.20
CA ALA A 357 -9.48 -3.79 25.29
C ALA A 357 -9.36 -4.50 23.94
N GLN A 358 -9.85 -3.89 22.86
CA GLN A 358 -9.72 -4.43 21.50
C GLN A 358 -8.24 -4.50 21.06
N THR A 359 -7.43 -3.47 21.34
CA THR A 359 -6.01 -3.46 21.03
C THR A 359 -5.27 -4.57 21.76
N MET A 360 -5.49 -4.70 23.07
CA MET A 360 -4.89 -5.77 23.89
C MET A 360 -5.29 -7.17 23.43
N ASN A 361 -6.58 -7.35 23.09
CA ASN A 361 -7.09 -8.64 22.58
C ASN A 361 -6.44 -8.98 21.23
N ARG A 362 -6.32 -7.99 20.32
CA ARG A 362 -5.61 -8.17 19.05
C ARG A 362 -4.17 -8.60 19.29
N ASP A 363 -3.42 -7.87 20.12
CA ASP A 363 -2.01 -8.14 20.38
C ASP A 363 -1.80 -9.53 20.97
N LYS A 364 -2.66 -9.93 21.92
CA LYS A 364 -2.66 -11.27 22.48
C LYS A 364 -2.97 -12.34 21.43
N TYR A 365 -3.92 -12.07 20.58
CA TYR A 365 -4.40 -13.00 19.58
C TYR A 365 -3.40 -13.23 18.45
N LEU A 366 -2.82 -12.15 17.94
CA LEU A 366 -1.76 -12.19 16.92
C LEU A 366 -0.48 -12.84 17.45
N LYS A 367 -0.39 -13.09 18.78
CA LYS A 367 0.83 -13.57 19.44
C LYS A 367 2.04 -12.71 19.07
N ILE A 368 1.81 -11.40 18.91
CA ILE A 368 2.87 -10.47 18.52
C ILE A 368 4.02 -10.49 19.52
N ASN A 369 5.24 -10.38 19.00
CA ASN A 369 6.45 -10.39 19.83
C ASN A 369 6.51 -9.21 20.80
N ARG A 370 5.88 -8.07 20.43
CA ARG A 370 5.79 -6.86 21.27
C ARG A 370 4.36 -6.34 21.25
N THR A 371 3.79 -6.10 22.43
CA THR A 371 2.47 -5.49 22.58
C THR A 371 2.55 -3.97 22.42
N TYR A 372 1.39 -3.34 22.17
CA TYR A 372 1.32 -1.89 21.96
C TYR A 372 1.88 -1.08 23.13
N ASP A 373 1.55 -1.48 24.38
CA ASP A 373 2.08 -0.86 25.58
C ASP A 373 3.60 -0.99 25.71
N GLN A 374 4.18 -2.13 25.35
CA GLN A 374 5.61 -2.32 25.34
C GLN A 374 6.31 -1.39 24.33
N VAL A 375 5.72 -1.18 23.18
CA VAL A 375 6.25 -0.24 22.18
C VAL A 375 6.11 1.19 22.67
N LEU A 376 4.93 1.60 23.18
CA LEU A 376 4.75 2.94 23.74
C LEU A 376 5.76 3.26 24.83
N LYS A 377 6.03 2.29 25.73
CA LYS A 377 7.03 2.47 26.80
C LYS A 377 8.42 2.81 26.28
N ILE A 378 8.77 2.35 25.07
CA ILE A 378 10.08 2.60 24.46
C ILE A 378 10.10 3.95 23.73
N ILE A 379 9.02 4.30 23.02
CA ILE A 379 9.02 5.44 22.11
C ILE A 379 8.49 6.72 22.75
N ASP A 380 7.56 6.62 23.72
CA ASP A 380 6.93 7.79 24.35
C ASP A 380 6.38 7.43 25.74
N THR A 381 7.15 7.74 26.78
CA THR A 381 6.82 7.41 28.18
C THR A 381 5.51 8.09 28.63
N GLU A 382 5.25 9.34 28.23
CA GLU A 382 4.04 10.08 28.60
C GLU A 382 2.80 9.42 27.98
N ALA A 383 2.89 9.04 26.69
CA ALA A 383 1.83 8.31 26.01
C ALA A 383 1.59 6.92 26.64
N TYR A 384 2.65 6.24 27.05
CA TYR A 384 2.57 4.97 27.77
C TYR A 384 1.85 5.10 29.11
N GLU A 385 2.25 6.05 29.94
CA GLU A 385 1.64 6.31 31.26
C GLU A 385 0.16 6.64 31.10
N TRP A 386 -0.20 7.50 30.17
CA TRP A 386 -1.59 7.78 29.88
C TRP A 386 -2.35 6.53 29.43
N TYR A 387 -1.80 5.77 28.46
CA TYR A 387 -2.45 4.55 27.97
C TYR A 387 -2.68 3.52 29.07
N MET A 388 -1.74 3.39 30.01
CA MET A 388 -1.89 2.44 31.12
C MET A 388 -2.99 2.86 32.10
N ASN A 389 -3.26 4.16 32.24
CA ASN A 389 -4.24 4.72 33.18
C ASN A 389 -5.67 4.84 32.61
N ILE A 390 -5.91 4.56 31.33
CA ILE A 390 -7.28 4.41 30.78
C ILE A 390 -7.94 3.14 31.39
#